data_3aaf02e914231c999e966dd41670d66b
#
_entry.id   3aaf02e914231c999e966dd41670d66b
#
_cell.length_a   1.000
_cell.length_b   1.000
_cell.length_c   1.000
_cell.angle_alpha   90.00
_cell.angle_beta   90.00
_cell.angle_gamma   90.00
#
_symmetry.space_group_name_H-M   'P 1'
#
loop_
_entity.id
_entity.type
_entity.pdbx_description
1 polymer ?
#
loop_
_entity_poly.entity_id
_entity_poly.type
_entity_poly.pdbx_seq_one_letter_code
_entity_poly.pdbx_strand_id
1 'polypeptide(L)'
;MDYLSEYRSKLRTAEEAVKAVKSGDWVEFGCGVTYPTLCDRALAGRKDELTDVKVRGMLCYGPIAVVESDPEQEHFTYNSWHLTGYERKLADKGLCYYQSMLYRNLRWYYDNFLHINVAFIGAAPMDEHGYFNLSISTGNSRVYIENADVVVIEVLEGLPRACGGQEESVHISEVDMVVEGEHGPAIQLPSRAP
;
A
#
# COMPACT_ATOMS: atom_id res chain seq x y z
N MET A 1 24.70 -1.10 -14.17
CA MET A 1 23.57 -0.18 -14.39
C MET A 1 23.63 0.89 -13.31
N ASP A 2 23.26 2.12 -13.64
CA ASP A 2 23.20 3.20 -12.63
C ASP A 2 21.80 3.25 -12.02
N TYR A 3 21.60 2.43 -11.00
CA TYR A 3 20.29 2.34 -10.30
C TYR A 3 19.89 3.65 -9.62
N LEU A 4 20.86 4.49 -9.23
CA LEU A 4 20.56 5.81 -8.68
C LEU A 4 19.99 6.76 -9.73
N SER A 5 20.46 6.68 -10.97
CA SER A 5 19.90 7.47 -12.06
C SER A 5 18.47 7.03 -12.38
N GLU A 6 18.22 5.73 -12.41
CA GLU A 6 16.88 5.17 -12.60
C GLU A 6 15.94 5.59 -11.46
N TYR A 7 16.38 5.45 -10.21
CA TYR A 7 15.65 5.89 -9.02
C TYR A 7 15.21 7.36 -9.13
N ARG A 8 16.17 8.25 -9.43
CA ARG A 8 15.88 9.69 -9.58
C ARG A 8 14.90 9.99 -10.71
N SER A 9 14.94 9.24 -11.78
CA SER A 9 13.99 9.39 -12.89
C SER A 9 12.56 9.02 -12.54
N LYS A 10 12.38 8.10 -11.56
CA LYS A 10 11.09 7.60 -11.05
C LYS A 10 10.58 8.36 -9.82
N LEU A 11 11.41 9.23 -9.23
CA LEU A 11 11.04 9.97 -8.02
C LEU A 11 9.88 10.95 -8.30
N ARG A 12 8.87 10.91 -7.47
CA ARG A 12 7.67 11.76 -7.54
C ARG A 12 7.26 12.21 -6.14
N THR A 13 6.53 13.31 -6.05
CA THR A 13 5.79 13.61 -4.82
C THR A 13 4.60 12.64 -4.68
N ALA A 14 4.05 12.51 -3.48
CA ALA A 14 2.84 11.70 -3.27
C ALA A 14 1.66 12.21 -4.11
N GLU A 15 1.51 13.55 -4.21
CA GLU A 15 0.47 14.21 -5.00
C GLU A 15 0.63 13.96 -6.51
N GLU A 16 1.86 13.80 -6.99
CA GLU A 16 2.12 13.42 -8.38
C GLU A 16 1.81 11.94 -8.61
N ALA A 17 2.26 11.07 -7.71
CA ALA A 17 2.09 9.63 -7.85
C ALA A 17 0.60 9.21 -7.83
N VAL A 18 -0.21 9.82 -6.96
CA VAL A 18 -1.64 9.50 -6.87
C VAL A 18 -2.45 9.97 -8.09
N LYS A 19 -1.88 10.77 -8.99
CA LYS A 19 -2.52 11.12 -10.27
C LYS A 19 -2.68 9.93 -11.21
N ALA A 20 -1.96 8.83 -10.97
CA ALA A 20 -2.17 7.57 -11.67
C ALA A 20 -3.57 6.99 -11.44
N VAL A 21 -4.17 7.26 -10.26
CA VAL A 21 -5.50 6.77 -9.91
C VAL A 21 -6.59 7.56 -10.65
N LYS A 22 -7.52 6.83 -11.23
CA LYS A 22 -8.69 7.33 -11.96
C LYS A 22 -9.99 6.86 -11.30
N SER A 23 -11.09 7.53 -11.61
CA SER A 23 -12.43 7.09 -11.20
C SER A 23 -12.71 5.66 -11.70
N GLY A 24 -13.26 4.83 -10.84
CA GLY A 24 -13.54 3.43 -11.11
C GLY A 24 -12.41 2.45 -10.80
N ASP A 25 -11.20 2.94 -10.51
CA ASP A 25 -10.03 2.10 -10.28
C ASP A 25 -10.11 1.25 -9.01
N TRP A 26 -9.39 0.14 -9.04
CA TRP A 26 -9.01 -0.66 -7.90
C TRP A 26 -7.59 -0.34 -7.46
N VAL A 27 -7.45 0.12 -6.24
CA VAL A 27 -6.19 0.51 -5.62
C VAL A 27 -5.82 -0.48 -4.53
N GLU A 28 -4.59 -0.97 -4.53
CA GLU A 28 -4.05 -1.78 -3.45
C GLU A 28 -3.10 -0.96 -2.58
N PHE A 29 -3.32 -0.97 -1.29
CA PHE A 29 -2.35 -0.51 -0.32
C PHE A 29 -1.61 -1.70 0.30
N GLY A 30 -0.33 -1.48 0.60
CA GLY A 30 0.50 -2.47 1.29
C GLY A 30 -0.08 -2.88 2.64
N CYS A 31 0.57 -3.83 3.28
CA CYS A 31 0.08 -4.55 4.45
C CYS A 31 0.75 -4.07 5.74
N GLY A 32 0.01 -4.04 6.82
CA GLY A 32 0.54 -3.95 8.17
C GLY A 32 1.24 -2.63 8.50
N VAL A 33 2.44 -2.74 9.07
CA VAL A 33 3.21 -1.56 9.51
C VAL A 33 3.91 -0.82 8.39
N THR A 34 3.91 -1.37 7.18
CA THR A 34 4.45 -0.74 5.97
C THR A 34 3.38 -0.03 5.13
N TYR A 35 2.28 0.35 5.75
CA TYR A 35 1.18 1.06 5.09
C TYR A 35 1.65 2.41 4.52
N PRO A 36 1.38 2.72 3.23
CA PRO A 36 1.89 3.91 2.54
C PRO A 36 1.07 5.16 2.90
N THR A 37 1.39 5.77 4.02
CA THR A 37 0.61 6.86 4.62
C THR A 37 0.66 8.18 3.85
N LEU A 38 1.74 8.45 3.09
CA LEU A 38 1.83 9.67 2.26
C LEU A 38 0.90 9.55 1.07
N CYS A 39 0.96 8.42 0.37
CA CYS A 39 0.10 8.16 -0.78
C CYS A 39 -1.38 8.09 -0.38
N ASP A 40 -1.71 7.49 0.77
CA ASP A 40 -3.08 7.48 1.31
C ASP A 40 -3.62 8.90 1.54
N ARG A 41 -2.84 9.76 2.22
CA ARG A 41 -3.23 11.16 2.44
C ARG A 41 -3.36 11.96 1.14
N ALA A 42 -2.43 11.77 0.22
CA ALA A 42 -2.47 12.44 -1.07
C ALA A 42 -3.68 11.98 -1.91
N LEU A 43 -4.02 10.68 -1.88
CA LEU A 43 -5.20 10.15 -2.56
C LEU A 43 -6.49 10.70 -1.93
N ALA A 44 -6.58 10.74 -0.61
CA ALA A 44 -7.70 11.34 0.11
C ALA A 44 -7.93 12.81 -0.27
N GLY A 45 -6.85 13.56 -0.52
CA GLY A 45 -6.91 14.95 -0.99
C GLY A 45 -7.55 15.12 -2.38
N ARG A 46 -7.67 14.04 -3.14
CA ARG A 46 -8.29 14.04 -4.48
C ARG A 46 -9.75 13.59 -4.51
N LYS A 47 -10.40 13.46 -3.34
CA LYS A 47 -11.77 12.91 -3.27
C LYS A 47 -12.75 13.63 -4.21
N ASP A 48 -12.71 14.95 -4.28
CA ASP A 48 -13.63 15.75 -5.10
C ASP A 48 -13.37 15.61 -6.63
N GLU A 49 -12.23 15.00 -7.01
CA GLU A 49 -11.87 14.73 -8.40
C GLU A 49 -12.25 13.30 -8.85
N LEU A 50 -12.45 12.40 -7.89
CA LEU A 50 -12.57 10.96 -8.12
C LEU A 50 -13.93 10.44 -7.68
N THR A 51 -14.41 9.39 -8.37
CA THR A 51 -15.63 8.67 -8.01
C THR A 51 -15.41 7.16 -8.15
N ASP A 52 -16.08 6.38 -7.29
CA ASP A 52 -16.11 4.92 -7.37
C ASP A 52 -14.73 4.25 -7.30
N VAL A 53 -13.76 4.84 -6.55
CA VAL A 53 -12.46 4.24 -6.32
C VAL A 53 -12.56 3.20 -5.21
N LYS A 54 -12.17 1.97 -5.51
CA LYS A 54 -12.18 0.86 -4.55
C LYS A 54 -10.77 0.68 -4.03
N VAL A 55 -10.59 0.85 -2.74
CA VAL A 55 -9.32 0.67 -2.05
C VAL A 55 -9.34 -0.65 -1.30
N ARG A 56 -8.31 -1.46 -1.50
CA ARG A 56 -8.08 -2.69 -0.74
C ARG A 56 -6.85 -2.53 0.13
N GLY A 57 -6.92 -3.11 1.32
CA GLY A 57 -5.80 -3.15 2.26
C GLY A 57 -5.88 -4.38 3.14
N MET A 58 -4.92 -4.50 4.03
CA MET A 58 -4.85 -5.61 4.99
C MET A 58 -4.05 -5.18 6.22
N LEU A 59 -4.57 -5.48 7.39
CA LEU A 59 -3.88 -5.26 8.67
C LEU A 59 -3.43 -3.80 8.88
N CYS A 60 -4.24 -2.82 8.49
CA CYS A 60 -3.94 -1.41 8.75
C CYS A 60 -4.10 -1.10 10.25
N TYR A 61 -3.08 -0.52 10.88
CA TYR A 61 -3.05 -0.22 12.32
C TYR A 61 -3.31 1.24 12.65
N GLY A 62 -3.34 2.10 11.67
CA GLY A 62 -3.50 3.54 11.86
C GLY A 62 -4.66 4.13 11.07
N PRO A 63 -4.81 5.43 11.14
CA PRO A 63 -5.80 6.14 10.34
C PRO A 63 -5.65 5.82 8.87
N ILE A 64 -6.79 5.62 8.19
CA ILE A 64 -6.88 5.43 6.75
C ILE A 64 -7.50 6.71 6.19
N ALA A 65 -6.67 7.55 5.57
CA ALA A 65 -7.07 8.91 5.18
C ALA A 65 -8.21 8.92 4.16
N VAL A 66 -8.22 8.00 3.19
CA VAL A 66 -9.32 7.88 2.22
C VAL A 66 -10.65 7.56 2.89
N VAL A 67 -10.67 6.80 4.00
CA VAL A 67 -11.88 6.49 4.74
C VAL A 67 -12.31 7.67 5.61
N GLU A 68 -11.34 8.30 6.29
CA GLU A 68 -11.65 9.42 7.20
C GLU A 68 -12.12 10.68 6.45
N SER A 69 -11.65 10.89 5.22
CA SER A 69 -12.04 12.02 4.39
C SER A 69 -13.40 11.87 3.72
N ASP A 70 -13.90 10.64 3.59
CA ASP A 70 -15.13 10.31 2.86
C ASP A 70 -16.04 9.36 3.66
N PRO A 71 -16.56 9.80 4.82
CA PRO A 71 -17.39 8.97 5.69
C PRO A 71 -18.74 8.55 5.06
N GLU A 72 -19.20 9.25 4.03
CA GLU A 72 -20.41 8.91 3.29
C GLU A 72 -20.15 7.92 2.15
N GLN A 73 -18.87 7.59 1.88
CA GLN A 73 -18.44 6.66 0.83
C GLN A 73 -18.95 7.05 -0.58
N GLU A 74 -18.96 8.36 -0.85
CA GLU A 74 -19.37 8.88 -2.16
C GLU A 74 -18.27 8.74 -3.23
N HIS A 75 -17.01 8.68 -2.79
CA HIS A 75 -15.83 8.67 -3.65
C HIS A 75 -15.00 7.39 -3.50
N PHE A 76 -14.81 6.94 -2.25
CA PHE A 76 -13.95 5.80 -1.92
C PHE A 76 -14.72 4.69 -1.21
N THR A 77 -14.43 3.45 -1.57
CA THR A 77 -14.92 2.26 -0.84
C THR A 77 -13.73 1.46 -0.33
N TYR A 78 -13.61 1.30 0.99
CA TYR A 78 -12.51 0.57 1.59
C TYR A 78 -12.88 -0.89 1.88
N ASN A 79 -11.99 -1.79 1.46
CA ASN A 79 -12.10 -3.23 1.61
C ASN A 79 -10.87 -3.78 2.34
N SER A 80 -11.04 -4.74 3.23
CA SER A 80 -9.93 -5.37 3.92
C SER A 80 -10.04 -6.89 3.95
N TRP A 81 -8.90 -7.54 3.76
CA TRP A 81 -8.77 -9.00 3.82
C TRP A 81 -8.58 -9.53 5.24
N HIS A 82 -8.04 -8.69 6.14
CA HIS A 82 -7.76 -9.08 7.52
C HIS A 82 -7.81 -7.85 8.44
N LEU A 83 -8.85 -7.78 9.24
CA LEU A 83 -9.16 -6.61 10.06
C LEU A 83 -8.31 -6.53 11.33
N THR A 84 -7.60 -5.43 11.53
CA THR A 84 -7.05 -5.00 12.82
C THR A 84 -8.14 -4.53 13.76
N GLY A 85 -7.77 -4.17 14.99
CA GLY A 85 -8.70 -3.53 15.92
C GLY A 85 -9.23 -2.18 15.44
N TYR A 86 -8.42 -1.45 14.63
CA TYR A 86 -8.84 -0.19 14.00
C TYR A 86 -9.86 -0.46 12.89
N GLU A 87 -9.54 -1.35 11.95
CA GLU A 87 -10.43 -1.67 10.83
C GLU A 87 -11.76 -2.30 11.27
N ARG A 88 -11.77 -3.08 12.37
CA ARG A 88 -13.03 -3.60 12.95
C ARG A 88 -13.97 -2.47 13.38
N LYS A 89 -13.42 -1.40 13.99
CA LYS A 89 -14.22 -0.22 14.35
C LYS A 89 -14.77 0.51 13.12
N LEU A 90 -14.05 0.49 12.01
CA LEU A 90 -14.56 1.00 10.74
C LEU A 90 -15.67 0.08 10.19
N ALA A 91 -15.47 -1.23 10.22
CA ALA A 91 -16.48 -2.20 9.77
C ALA A 91 -17.77 -2.11 10.61
N ASP A 92 -17.67 -1.93 11.93
CA ASP A 92 -18.83 -1.71 12.81
C ASP A 92 -19.63 -0.45 12.45
N LYS A 93 -18.98 0.52 11.81
CA LYS A 93 -19.61 1.76 11.30
C LYS A 93 -20.06 1.65 9.83
N GLY A 94 -19.84 0.51 9.18
CA GLY A 94 -20.12 0.35 7.75
C GLY A 94 -19.10 0.99 6.81
N LEU A 95 -17.92 1.40 7.33
CA LEU A 95 -16.87 2.12 6.58
C LEU A 95 -15.75 1.21 6.06
N CYS A 96 -15.84 -0.10 6.31
CA CYS A 96 -14.89 -1.09 5.82
C CYS A 96 -15.61 -2.38 5.49
N TYR A 97 -15.45 -2.86 4.28
CA TYR A 97 -16.02 -4.12 3.82
C TYR A 97 -15.00 -5.25 4.04
N TYR A 98 -15.39 -6.25 4.83
CA TYR A 98 -14.57 -7.42 5.06
C TYR A 98 -14.74 -8.44 3.95
N GLN A 99 -13.66 -8.77 3.29
CA GLN A 99 -13.62 -9.79 2.24
C GLN A 99 -12.97 -11.06 2.80
N SER A 100 -13.78 -12.01 3.24
CA SER A 100 -13.28 -13.26 3.82
C SER A 100 -12.54 -14.11 2.78
N MET A 101 -11.28 -14.42 3.07
CA MET A 101 -10.42 -15.18 2.17
C MET A 101 -9.35 -15.94 2.96
N LEU A 102 -8.99 -17.11 2.49
CA LEU A 102 -7.81 -17.79 2.99
C LEU A 102 -6.55 -17.12 2.43
N TYR A 103 -5.64 -16.74 3.31
CA TYR A 103 -4.40 -16.04 2.95
C TYR A 103 -3.62 -16.75 1.83
N ARG A 104 -3.46 -18.06 1.91
CA ARG A 104 -2.77 -18.88 0.90
C ARG A 104 -3.40 -18.83 -0.50
N ASN A 105 -4.66 -18.40 -0.61
CA ASN A 105 -5.39 -18.36 -1.87
C ASN A 105 -5.33 -16.97 -2.52
N LEU A 106 -4.76 -15.95 -1.83
CA LEU A 106 -4.73 -14.58 -2.33
C LEU A 106 -4.08 -14.49 -3.71
N ARG A 107 -2.89 -15.05 -3.90
CA ARG A 107 -2.23 -15.08 -5.20
C ARG A 107 -3.17 -15.61 -6.30
N TRP A 108 -3.82 -16.73 -6.07
CA TRP A 108 -4.72 -17.34 -7.07
C TRP A 108 -5.91 -16.42 -7.43
N TYR A 109 -6.43 -15.66 -6.46
CA TYR A 109 -7.50 -14.69 -6.74
C TYR A 109 -7.02 -13.52 -7.57
N TYR A 110 -5.84 -12.97 -7.27
CA TYR A 110 -5.26 -11.88 -8.06
C TYR A 110 -4.88 -12.35 -9.46
N ASP A 111 -4.24 -13.48 -9.60
CA ASP A 111 -3.83 -14.02 -10.90
C ASP A 111 -5.02 -14.34 -11.82
N ASN A 112 -6.23 -14.52 -11.28
CA ASN A 112 -7.37 -15.00 -12.09
C ASN A 112 -8.60 -14.07 -12.09
N PHE A 113 -8.83 -13.25 -11.07
CA PHE A 113 -10.11 -12.56 -10.92
C PHE A 113 -10.02 -11.11 -10.45
N LEU A 114 -8.97 -10.74 -9.75
CA LEU A 114 -8.87 -9.42 -9.14
C LEU A 114 -7.89 -8.56 -9.94
N HIS A 115 -8.38 -7.42 -10.40
CA HIS A 115 -7.55 -6.43 -11.07
C HIS A 115 -7.00 -5.40 -10.07
N ILE A 116 -5.80 -4.89 -10.35
CA ILE A 116 -5.16 -3.79 -9.62
C ILE A 116 -4.74 -2.74 -10.65
N ASN A 117 -5.35 -1.55 -10.59
CA ASN A 117 -4.90 -0.45 -11.44
C ASN A 117 -3.65 0.20 -10.86
N VAL A 118 -3.62 0.47 -9.54
CA VAL A 118 -2.46 1.08 -8.89
C VAL A 118 -2.17 0.37 -7.56
N ALA A 119 -0.93 -0.04 -7.36
CA ALA A 119 -0.45 -0.57 -6.08
C ALA A 119 0.50 0.45 -5.43
N PHE A 120 0.20 0.86 -4.21
CA PHE A 120 1.06 1.66 -3.35
C PHE A 120 1.64 0.78 -2.26
N ILE A 121 2.95 0.58 -2.26
CA ILE A 121 3.65 -0.37 -1.39
C ILE A 121 4.73 0.35 -0.59
N GLY A 122 4.65 0.27 0.72
CA GLY A 122 5.71 0.78 1.59
C GLY A 122 6.90 -0.19 1.65
N ALA A 123 8.12 0.34 1.53
CA ALA A 123 9.34 -0.44 1.59
C ALA A 123 10.48 0.32 2.26
N ALA A 124 11.49 -0.39 2.74
CA ALA A 124 12.75 0.20 3.19
C ALA A 124 13.51 0.84 2.02
N PRO A 125 14.44 1.78 2.28
CA PRO A 125 15.23 2.42 1.23
C PRO A 125 15.93 1.45 0.28
N MET A 126 16.08 1.87 -0.98
CA MET A 126 16.76 1.09 -2.02
C MET A 126 18.23 0.87 -1.67
N ASP A 127 18.73 -0.34 -1.91
CA ASP A 127 20.14 -0.65 -1.76
C ASP A 127 20.99 -0.31 -3.01
N GLU A 128 22.31 -0.54 -2.91
CA GLU A 128 23.26 -0.29 -3.99
C GLU A 128 23.05 -1.20 -5.22
N HIS A 129 22.28 -2.27 -5.07
CA HIS A 129 21.95 -3.20 -6.12
C HIS A 129 20.58 -2.93 -6.77
N GLY A 130 19.89 -1.85 -6.36
CA GLY A 130 18.62 -1.45 -6.91
C GLY A 130 17.41 -2.15 -6.30
N TYR A 131 17.53 -2.77 -5.12
CA TYR A 131 16.46 -3.48 -4.45
C TYR A 131 15.87 -2.69 -3.27
N PHE A 132 14.57 -2.55 -3.26
CA PHE A 132 13.79 -2.18 -2.08
C PHE A 132 13.45 -3.43 -1.29
N ASN A 133 13.66 -3.38 0.03
CA ASN A 133 13.28 -4.48 0.91
C ASN A 133 11.88 -4.22 1.49
N LEU A 134 10.96 -5.18 1.38
CA LEU A 134 9.59 -5.09 1.89
C LEU A 134 9.51 -5.17 3.43
N SER A 135 10.67 -5.22 4.08
CA SER A 135 10.83 -5.12 5.52
C SER A 135 10.07 -6.22 6.30
N ILE A 136 9.51 -5.85 7.44
CA ILE A 136 8.87 -6.75 8.39
C ILE A 136 7.41 -7.06 8.06
N SER A 137 6.88 -6.53 6.99
CA SER A 137 5.47 -6.68 6.60
C SER A 137 5.32 -6.96 5.10
N THR A 138 6.01 -7.98 4.62
CA THR A 138 5.95 -8.40 3.20
C THR A 138 4.52 -8.69 2.75
N GLY A 139 3.76 -9.43 3.56
CA GLY A 139 2.36 -9.76 3.25
C GLY A 139 2.21 -10.37 1.85
N ASN A 140 1.29 -9.82 1.08
CA ASN A 140 1.08 -10.15 -0.34
C ASN A 140 1.63 -9.08 -1.29
N SER A 141 2.53 -8.21 -0.83
CA SER A 141 3.03 -7.09 -1.63
C SER A 141 3.61 -7.54 -2.97
N ARG A 142 4.29 -8.70 -3.00
CA ARG A 142 4.81 -9.26 -4.25
C ARG A 142 3.71 -9.60 -5.26
N VAL A 143 2.60 -10.17 -4.79
CA VAL A 143 1.43 -10.46 -5.64
C VAL A 143 0.84 -9.17 -6.20
N TYR A 144 0.76 -8.13 -5.40
CA TYR A 144 0.24 -6.82 -5.84
C TYR A 144 1.13 -6.20 -6.91
N ILE A 145 2.46 -6.21 -6.69
CA ILE A 145 3.45 -5.70 -7.64
C ILE A 145 3.35 -6.42 -8.99
N GLU A 146 3.20 -7.74 -8.98
CA GLU A 146 3.12 -8.56 -10.21
C GLU A 146 1.80 -8.41 -10.97
N ASN A 147 0.73 -7.95 -10.31
CA ASN A 147 -0.61 -7.87 -10.89
C ASN A 147 -1.12 -6.43 -11.09
N ALA A 148 -0.35 -5.41 -10.72
CA ALA A 148 -0.75 -4.02 -10.88
C ALA A 148 -0.34 -3.45 -12.25
N ASP A 149 -1.21 -2.56 -12.79
CA ASP A 149 -0.87 -1.79 -14.00
C ASP A 149 0.20 -0.73 -13.70
N VAL A 150 0.18 -0.16 -12.47
CA VAL A 150 1.14 0.84 -11.99
C VAL A 150 1.59 0.48 -10.58
N VAL A 151 2.90 0.45 -10.38
CA VAL A 151 3.54 0.16 -9.08
C VAL A 151 4.22 1.39 -8.53
N VAL A 152 3.83 1.80 -7.33
CA VAL A 152 4.41 2.92 -6.59
C VAL A 152 5.03 2.41 -5.29
N ILE A 153 6.31 2.66 -5.09
CA ILE A 153 6.98 2.39 -3.82
C ILE A 153 7.04 3.68 -3.00
N GLU A 154 6.47 3.65 -1.80
CA GLU A 154 6.66 4.68 -0.78
C GLU A 154 7.81 4.27 0.15
N VAL A 155 8.89 5.06 0.15
CA VAL A 155 10.09 4.76 0.92
C VAL A 155 9.89 5.15 2.39
N LEU A 156 10.03 4.18 3.27
CA LEU A 156 9.87 4.31 4.72
C LEU A 156 11.25 4.20 5.39
N GLU A 157 11.94 5.32 5.57
CA GLU A 157 13.34 5.36 6.06
C GLU A 157 13.56 4.70 7.43
N GLY A 158 12.54 4.69 8.28
CA GLY A 158 12.60 4.08 9.61
C GLY A 158 12.48 2.56 9.64
N LEU A 159 12.27 1.89 8.50
CA LEU A 159 12.10 0.45 8.44
C LEU A 159 13.43 -0.30 8.34
N PRO A 160 13.60 -1.38 9.11
CA PRO A 160 14.77 -2.24 8.98
C PRO A 160 14.70 -3.08 7.70
N ARG A 161 15.85 -3.45 7.16
CA ARG A 161 15.91 -4.55 6.19
C ARG A 161 15.69 -5.87 6.94
N ALA A 162 14.79 -6.69 6.42
CA ALA A 162 14.49 -7.99 6.98
C ALA A 162 14.65 -9.07 5.91
N CYS A 163 15.32 -10.15 6.25
CA CYS A 163 15.48 -11.32 5.39
C CYS A 163 14.42 -12.35 5.81
N GLY A 164 13.58 -12.79 4.89
CA GLY A 164 12.44 -13.65 5.24
C GLY A 164 12.03 -14.64 4.17
N GLY A 165 12.68 -14.69 3.03
CA GLY A 165 12.36 -15.65 1.99
C GLY A 165 12.49 -15.12 0.57
N GLN A 166 11.72 -15.66 -0.36
CA GLN A 166 11.87 -15.39 -1.79
C GLN A 166 11.27 -14.05 -2.24
N GLU A 167 10.31 -13.50 -1.50
CA GLU A 167 9.47 -12.38 -1.93
C GLU A 167 9.72 -11.12 -1.09
N GLU A 168 10.87 -11.02 -0.47
CA GLU A 168 11.19 -9.94 0.47
C GLU A 168 11.65 -8.65 -0.17
N SER A 169 11.88 -8.64 -1.49
CA SER A 169 12.47 -7.51 -2.20
C SER A 169 11.81 -7.27 -3.55
N VAL A 170 11.87 -6.02 -4.01
CA VAL A 170 11.45 -5.61 -5.35
C VAL A 170 12.59 -4.80 -5.99
N HIS A 171 12.92 -5.10 -7.24
CA HIS A 171 13.93 -4.36 -7.97
C HIS A 171 13.35 -3.09 -8.60
N ILE A 172 14.15 -2.02 -8.69
CA ILE A 172 13.72 -0.72 -9.25
C ILE A 172 13.14 -0.82 -10.66
N SER A 173 13.56 -1.79 -11.47
CA SER A 173 13.00 -2.02 -12.80
C SER A 173 11.55 -2.50 -12.82
N GLU A 174 11.03 -2.97 -11.68
CA GLU A 174 9.64 -3.42 -11.51
C GLU A 174 8.72 -2.33 -10.95
N VAL A 175 9.27 -1.13 -10.73
CA VAL A 175 8.59 0.00 -10.08
C VAL A 175 8.42 1.13 -11.09
N ASP A 176 7.24 1.75 -11.15
CA ASP A 176 6.97 2.88 -12.04
C ASP A 176 7.32 4.21 -11.39
N MET A 177 7.00 4.36 -10.11
CA MET A 177 7.24 5.59 -9.35
C MET A 177 7.76 5.29 -7.94
N VAL A 178 8.57 6.20 -7.43
CA VAL A 178 9.09 6.19 -6.06
C VAL A 178 8.65 7.46 -5.36
N VAL A 179 8.15 7.33 -4.14
CA VAL A 179 7.73 8.45 -3.28
C VAL A 179 8.60 8.48 -2.03
N GLU A 180 9.19 9.62 -1.76
CA GLU A 180 9.90 9.92 -0.50
C GLU A 180 9.17 11.03 0.25
N GLY A 181 9.36 11.09 1.57
CA GLY A 181 8.84 12.16 2.39
C GLY A 181 8.96 11.87 3.88
N GLU A 182 8.55 12.84 4.69
CA GLU A 182 8.57 12.68 6.14
C GLU A 182 7.41 11.80 6.60
N HIS A 183 7.77 10.72 7.28
CA HIS A 183 6.83 9.82 7.93
C HIS A 183 6.84 10.06 9.43
N GLY A 184 5.70 9.85 10.06
CA GLY A 184 5.63 9.72 11.51
C GLY A 184 6.47 8.53 12.01
N PRO A 185 6.61 8.35 13.33
CA PRO A 185 7.32 7.20 13.88
C PRO A 185 6.68 5.91 13.41
N ALA A 186 7.53 4.90 13.16
CA ALA A 186 7.06 3.56 12.76
C ALA A 186 6.04 3.03 13.79
N ILE A 187 4.99 2.41 13.28
CA ILE A 187 3.94 1.82 14.13
C ILE A 187 4.55 0.73 15.01
N GLN A 188 4.48 0.92 16.32
CA GLN A 188 4.90 -0.08 17.28
C GLN A 188 3.68 -0.89 17.74
N LEU A 189 3.72 -2.19 17.48
CA LEU A 189 2.70 -3.08 18.03
C LEU A 189 2.91 -3.26 19.53
N PRO A 190 1.84 -3.23 20.36
CA PRO A 190 1.99 -3.43 21.78
C PRO A 190 2.56 -4.83 22.05
N SER A 191 3.63 -4.88 22.86
CA SER A 191 4.12 -6.15 23.37
C SER A 191 3.06 -6.76 24.26
N ARG A 192 2.65 -8.00 24.02
CA ARG A 192 1.88 -8.75 25.00
C ARG A 192 2.86 -9.10 26.13
N ALA A 193 2.49 -8.74 27.36
CA ALA A 193 3.17 -9.28 28.52
C ALA A 193 3.09 -10.81 28.48
N PRO A 194 4.15 -11.51 28.86
CA PRO A 194 4.17 -12.97 28.91
C PRO A 194 3.11 -13.52 29.86
#